data_847a940c50ec33c64e4f7de51e5a54cb
#
_entry.id   847a940c50ec33c64e4f7de51e5a54cb
#
_cell.length_a   1.000
_cell.length_b   1.000
_cell.length_c   1.000
_cell.angle_alpha   90.00
_cell.angle_beta   90.00
_cell.angle_gamma   90.00
#
_symmetry.space_group_name_H-M   'P 1'
#
loop_
_entity.id
_entity.type
_entity.pdbx_description
1 polymer ?
#
loop_
_entity_poly.entity_id
_entity_poly.type
_entity_poly.pdbx_seq_one_letter_code
_entity_poly.pdbx_strand_id
1 'polypeptide(L)'
;MTGSSPLIADAARETADSSPGHPPDQSLGRLALTIGSIGVVYGDIGTSPLYAFRVAVKAAVGDGPVTDDVVLGVLSLILWALAITVSIKYVLILLRADNNGEGGTLSLTALASRALGRRTTMLFTLGMIGAAMFYGDSVITPAISVLSAVEGLELAVPALEHAVLPLSVFILIGLFAVQSRGTARVATFFGPVMVVWFLTIAGVGMPHLHDDAWR
;
A
#
# COMPACT_ATOMS: atom_id res chain seq x y z
N MET A 1 18.88 -38.41 -50.16
CA MET A 1 19.93 -37.48 -49.70
C MET A 1 19.24 -36.31 -49.05
N THR A 2 18.98 -36.40 -47.74
CA THR A 2 18.34 -35.35 -46.94
C THR A 2 19.40 -34.77 -45.99
N GLY A 3 20.02 -33.70 -46.46
CA GLY A 3 20.95 -32.93 -45.63
C GLY A 3 20.17 -32.10 -44.62
N SER A 4 20.21 -32.48 -43.35
CA SER A 4 19.76 -31.62 -42.26
C SER A 4 20.68 -30.39 -42.12
N SER A 5 20.08 -29.22 -42.21
CA SER A 5 20.78 -27.93 -42.14
C SER A 5 21.54 -27.79 -40.82
N PRO A 6 22.81 -27.39 -40.80
CA PRO A 6 23.62 -27.28 -39.59
C PRO A 6 23.08 -26.28 -38.58
N LEU A 7 22.25 -25.31 -39.01
CA LEU A 7 21.60 -24.34 -38.18
C LEU A 7 20.59 -24.91 -37.17
N ILE A 8 19.97 -26.04 -37.52
CA ILE A 8 18.99 -26.70 -36.62
C ILE A 8 19.73 -27.52 -35.54
N ALA A 9 20.90 -28.04 -35.83
CA ALA A 9 21.72 -28.76 -34.85
C ALA A 9 22.39 -27.84 -33.81
N ASP A 10 22.75 -26.60 -34.19
CA ASP A 10 23.30 -25.62 -33.30
C ASP A 10 22.24 -25.02 -32.36
N ALA A 11 21.04 -24.72 -32.88
CA ALA A 11 19.92 -24.26 -32.04
C ALA A 11 19.49 -25.34 -31.03
N ALA A 12 19.56 -26.63 -31.38
CA ALA A 12 19.26 -27.72 -30.44
C ALA A 12 20.35 -27.93 -29.37
N ARG A 13 21.59 -27.53 -29.64
CA ARG A 13 22.67 -27.57 -28.65
C ARG A 13 22.65 -26.41 -27.68
N GLU A 14 22.26 -25.23 -28.11
CA GLU A 14 22.11 -24.06 -27.25
C GLU A 14 20.98 -24.19 -26.23
N THR A 15 19.93 -24.97 -26.57
CA THR A 15 18.83 -25.29 -25.64
C THR A 15 19.16 -26.43 -24.65
N ALA A 16 20.21 -27.21 -24.93
CA ALA A 16 20.60 -28.36 -24.07
C ALA A 16 21.62 -28.01 -22.99
N ASP A 17 22.26 -26.85 -23.06
CA ASP A 17 23.28 -26.41 -22.07
C ASP A 17 22.73 -25.45 -21.01
N SER A 18 21.41 -25.32 -20.92
CA SER A 18 20.77 -24.78 -19.72
C SER A 18 20.72 -25.87 -18.65
N SER A 19 21.86 -26.13 -18.00
CA SER A 19 21.89 -26.84 -16.71
C SER A 19 20.82 -26.24 -15.81
N PRO A 20 19.96 -27.07 -15.17
CA PRO A 20 19.05 -26.55 -14.14
C PRO A 20 19.93 -26.01 -13.02
N GLY A 21 20.17 -24.70 -13.06
CA GLY A 21 20.77 -23.99 -11.94
C GLY A 21 20.00 -24.42 -10.69
N HIS A 22 20.72 -24.72 -9.62
CA HIS A 22 20.17 -25.00 -8.29
C HIS A 22 18.99 -24.05 -8.07
N PRO A 23 17.80 -24.56 -7.73
CA PRO A 23 16.67 -23.69 -7.45
C PRO A 23 17.13 -22.69 -6.36
N PRO A 24 16.99 -21.39 -6.60
CA PRO A 24 17.38 -20.39 -5.60
C PRO A 24 16.69 -20.77 -4.31
N ASP A 25 17.43 -20.73 -3.22
CA ASP A 25 17.00 -21.17 -1.90
C ASP A 25 15.58 -20.65 -1.65
N GLN A 26 14.59 -21.53 -1.77
CA GLN A 26 13.17 -21.16 -1.79
C GLN A 26 12.75 -20.45 -0.50
N SER A 27 13.53 -20.64 0.56
CA SER A 27 13.31 -19.98 1.84
C SER A 27 13.67 -18.49 1.78
N LEU A 28 14.80 -18.15 1.15
CA LEU A 28 15.22 -16.75 0.95
C LEU A 28 14.29 -16.02 0.00
N GLY A 29 13.79 -16.70 -1.04
CA GLY A 29 12.79 -16.16 -1.95
C GLY A 29 11.46 -15.84 -1.27
N ARG A 30 10.98 -16.73 -0.41
CA ARG A 30 9.75 -16.53 0.37
C ARG A 30 9.89 -15.39 1.38
N LEU A 31 11.00 -15.29 2.08
CA LEU A 31 11.24 -14.22 3.04
C LEU A 31 11.30 -12.85 2.35
N ALA A 32 11.99 -12.76 1.23
CA ALA A 32 12.06 -11.53 0.43
C ALA A 32 10.68 -11.11 -0.10
N LEU A 33 9.87 -12.06 -0.56
CA LEU A 33 8.49 -11.81 -0.99
C LEU A 33 7.62 -11.35 0.19
N THR A 34 7.77 -11.97 1.37
CA THR A 34 7.01 -11.58 2.57
C THR A 34 7.38 -10.17 3.02
N ILE A 35 8.67 -9.83 3.09
CA ILE A 35 9.13 -8.49 3.46
C ILE A 35 8.69 -7.47 2.40
N GLY A 36 8.78 -7.80 1.13
CA GLY A 36 8.28 -6.95 0.04
C GLY A 36 6.77 -6.70 0.13
N SER A 37 5.99 -7.75 0.43
CA SER A 37 4.54 -7.64 0.64
C SER A 37 4.20 -6.78 1.84
N ILE A 38 4.94 -6.92 2.96
CA ILE A 38 4.79 -6.06 4.14
C ILE A 38 5.02 -4.59 3.74
N GLY A 39 6.08 -4.30 2.98
CA GLY A 39 6.38 -2.94 2.56
C GLY A 39 5.28 -2.31 1.70
N VAL A 40 4.77 -3.05 0.73
CA VAL A 40 3.73 -2.55 -0.19
C VAL A 40 2.37 -2.41 0.52
N VAL A 41 1.95 -3.43 1.25
CA VAL A 41 0.61 -3.44 1.88
C VAL A 41 0.57 -2.54 3.11
N TYR A 42 1.57 -2.62 3.98
CA TYR A 42 1.57 -1.88 5.23
C TYR A 42 2.22 -0.50 5.11
N GLY A 43 2.83 -0.16 3.99
CA GLY A 43 3.33 1.19 3.73
C GLY A 43 2.23 2.24 3.84
N ASP A 44 1.08 1.96 3.27
CA ASP A 44 -0.10 2.83 3.36
C ASP A 44 -0.90 2.60 4.67
N ILE A 45 -1.23 1.34 4.97
CA ILE A 45 -2.02 0.98 6.18
C ILE A 45 -1.29 1.36 7.48
N GLY A 46 0.05 1.37 7.49
CA GLY A 46 0.85 1.71 8.67
C GLY A 46 0.96 3.21 8.93
N THR A 47 0.62 4.05 7.98
CA THR A 47 0.70 5.52 8.09
C THR A 47 -0.66 6.19 8.08
N SER A 48 -1.55 5.80 7.20
CA SER A 48 -2.86 6.43 6.99
C SER A 48 -3.74 6.47 8.24
N PRO A 49 -3.86 5.42 9.07
CA PRO A 49 -4.63 5.49 10.31
C PRO A 49 -4.14 6.53 11.31
N LEU A 50 -2.85 6.86 11.31
CA LEU A 50 -2.28 7.81 12.27
C LEU A 50 -2.74 9.24 11.98
N TYR A 51 -2.66 9.70 10.72
CA TYR A 51 -3.16 11.04 10.38
C TYR A 51 -4.69 11.08 10.41
N ALA A 52 -5.36 10.00 9.98
CA ALA A 52 -6.82 9.91 10.05
C ALA A 52 -7.32 9.98 11.50
N PHE A 53 -6.64 9.30 12.44
CA PHE A 53 -6.93 9.35 13.86
C PHE A 53 -6.81 10.77 14.41
N ARG A 54 -5.69 11.46 14.12
CA ARG A 54 -5.46 12.84 14.57
C ARG A 54 -6.56 13.78 14.08
N VAL A 55 -6.92 13.70 12.80
CA VAL A 55 -7.98 14.53 12.20
C VAL A 55 -9.35 14.19 12.78
N ALA A 56 -9.66 12.90 12.97
CA ALA A 56 -10.93 12.46 13.51
C ALA A 56 -11.12 12.87 14.98
N VAL A 57 -10.07 12.75 15.81
CA VAL A 57 -10.12 13.23 17.21
C VAL A 57 -10.35 14.73 17.21
N LYS A 58 -9.59 15.51 16.43
CA LYS A 58 -9.77 16.95 16.33
C LYS A 58 -11.18 17.35 15.89
N ALA A 59 -11.75 16.63 14.92
CA ALA A 59 -13.12 16.88 14.46
C ALA A 59 -14.18 16.50 15.51
N ALA A 60 -13.95 15.45 16.29
CA ALA A 60 -14.87 15.00 17.34
C ALA A 60 -14.89 15.94 18.55
N VAL A 61 -13.75 16.51 18.90
CA VAL A 61 -13.59 17.41 20.05
C VAL A 61 -14.00 18.85 19.71
N GLY A 62 -13.79 19.28 18.47
CA GLY A 62 -13.96 20.71 18.10
C GLY A 62 -13.02 21.60 18.93
N ASP A 63 -13.59 22.55 19.68
CA ASP A 63 -12.86 23.45 20.58
C ASP A 63 -12.82 22.92 22.03
N GLY A 64 -13.36 21.73 22.29
CA GLY A 64 -13.41 21.13 23.63
C GLY A 64 -12.12 20.40 24.00
N PRO A 65 -12.02 19.92 25.26
CA PRO A 65 -10.88 19.14 25.72
C PRO A 65 -10.89 17.74 25.12
N VAL A 66 -9.72 17.20 24.81
CA VAL A 66 -9.56 15.79 24.41
C VAL A 66 -9.76 14.93 25.66
N THR A 67 -10.73 14.02 25.62
CA THR A 67 -11.03 13.06 26.68
C THR A 67 -10.70 11.63 26.23
N ASP A 68 -10.45 10.74 27.18
CA ASP A 68 -10.14 9.35 26.90
C ASP A 68 -11.29 8.65 26.14
N ASP A 69 -12.55 8.98 26.46
CA ASP A 69 -13.72 8.44 25.78
C ASP A 69 -13.74 8.80 24.28
N VAL A 70 -13.37 10.04 23.94
CA VAL A 70 -13.30 10.47 22.54
C VAL A 70 -12.16 9.74 21.83
N VAL A 71 -11.01 9.62 22.47
CA VAL A 71 -9.84 8.91 21.91
C VAL A 71 -10.17 7.45 21.64
N LEU A 72 -10.73 6.75 22.62
CA LEU A 72 -11.13 5.34 22.49
C LEU A 72 -12.26 5.15 21.49
N GLY A 73 -13.24 6.05 21.48
CA GLY A 73 -14.34 6.04 20.53
C GLY A 73 -13.87 6.15 19.07
N VAL A 74 -13.00 7.13 18.80
CA VAL A 74 -12.41 7.32 17.45
C VAL A 74 -11.54 6.13 17.07
N LEU A 75 -10.71 5.62 17.99
CA LEU A 75 -9.88 4.44 17.75
C LEU A 75 -10.75 3.22 17.39
N SER A 76 -11.82 3.00 18.17
CA SER A 76 -12.78 1.91 17.91
C SER A 76 -13.41 2.03 16.51
N LEU A 77 -13.85 3.23 16.12
CA LEU A 77 -14.42 3.46 14.79
C LEU A 77 -13.43 3.16 13.67
N ILE A 78 -12.17 3.56 13.80
CA ILE A 78 -11.13 3.27 12.82
C ILE A 78 -10.89 1.76 12.71
N LEU A 79 -10.76 1.06 13.85
CA LEU A 79 -10.56 -0.39 13.86
C LEU A 79 -11.74 -1.14 13.22
N TRP A 80 -12.97 -0.75 13.53
CA TRP A 80 -14.16 -1.34 12.90
C TRP A 80 -14.24 -1.02 11.41
N ALA A 81 -13.92 0.21 10.99
CA ALA A 81 -13.88 0.57 9.57
C ALA A 81 -12.85 -0.28 8.81
N LEU A 82 -11.66 -0.48 9.35
CA LEU A 82 -10.65 -1.35 8.76
C LEU A 82 -11.09 -2.82 8.74
N ALA A 83 -11.65 -3.33 9.82
CA ALA A 83 -12.14 -4.72 9.89
C ALA A 83 -13.22 -4.98 8.85
N ILE A 84 -14.20 -4.09 8.72
CA ILE A 84 -15.30 -4.25 7.76
C ILE A 84 -14.79 -4.03 6.32
N THR A 85 -14.07 -2.94 6.07
CA THR A 85 -13.69 -2.56 4.70
C THR A 85 -12.57 -3.43 4.16
N VAL A 86 -11.51 -3.64 4.94
CA VAL A 86 -10.34 -4.40 4.48
C VAL A 86 -10.58 -5.89 4.64
N SER A 87 -10.89 -6.37 5.85
CA SER A 87 -10.96 -7.80 6.10
C SER A 87 -12.22 -8.44 5.48
N ILE A 88 -13.40 -7.90 5.73
CA ILE A 88 -14.64 -8.51 5.25
C ILE A 88 -14.87 -8.19 3.78
N LYS A 89 -14.96 -6.91 3.43
CA LYS A 89 -15.33 -6.51 2.06
C LYS A 89 -14.21 -6.84 1.06
N TYR A 90 -12.96 -6.48 1.35
CA TYR A 90 -11.87 -6.64 0.39
C TYR A 90 -11.33 -8.07 0.42
N VAL A 91 -10.81 -8.55 1.55
CA VAL A 91 -10.14 -9.85 1.63
C VAL A 91 -11.11 -11.02 1.43
N LEU A 92 -12.24 -11.05 2.15
CA LEU A 92 -13.15 -12.18 2.07
C LEU A 92 -14.03 -12.20 0.81
N ILE A 93 -14.33 -11.03 0.23
CA ILE A 93 -15.26 -10.94 -0.91
C ILE A 93 -14.52 -10.59 -2.19
N LEU A 94 -13.86 -9.43 -2.26
CA LEU A 94 -13.31 -8.91 -3.51
C LEU A 94 -12.10 -9.69 -4.03
N LEU A 95 -11.22 -10.19 -3.16
CA LEU A 95 -10.07 -10.99 -3.58
C LEU A 95 -10.47 -12.34 -4.22
N ARG A 96 -11.71 -12.79 -4.04
CA ARG A 96 -12.22 -13.99 -4.73
C ARG A 96 -12.65 -13.72 -6.18
N ALA A 97 -12.80 -12.46 -6.55
CA ALA A 97 -13.14 -12.05 -7.91
C ALA A 97 -11.86 -11.92 -8.74
N ASP A 98 -11.27 -13.04 -9.10
CA ASP A 98 -10.07 -13.13 -9.92
C ASP A 98 -10.40 -13.15 -11.43
N ASN A 99 -9.65 -12.38 -12.20
CA ASN A 99 -9.70 -12.36 -13.66
C ASN A 99 -8.34 -12.77 -14.24
N ASN A 100 -8.02 -14.06 -14.20
CA ASN A 100 -6.76 -14.63 -14.69
C ASN A 100 -5.51 -14.05 -14.00
N GLY A 101 -5.55 -13.89 -12.68
CA GLY A 101 -4.48 -13.30 -11.89
C GLY A 101 -4.49 -11.77 -11.84
N GLU A 102 -5.44 -11.13 -12.54
CA GLU A 102 -5.61 -9.67 -12.49
C GLU A 102 -6.78 -9.27 -11.59
N GLY A 103 -6.56 -8.25 -10.76
CA GLY A 103 -7.55 -7.66 -9.85
C GLY A 103 -7.84 -6.19 -10.18
N GLY A 104 -8.58 -5.54 -9.27
CA GLY A 104 -8.89 -4.12 -9.35
C GLY A 104 -10.20 -3.79 -10.05
N THR A 105 -10.51 -2.50 -10.15
CA THR A 105 -11.81 -1.98 -10.59
C THR A 105 -12.14 -2.38 -12.03
N LEU A 106 -11.17 -2.34 -12.93
CA LEU A 106 -11.36 -2.67 -14.34
C LEU A 106 -11.58 -4.17 -14.54
N SER A 107 -10.85 -5.02 -13.80
CA SER A 107 -11.05 -6.48 -13.80
C SER A 107 -12.43 -6.85 -13.29
N LEU A 108 -12.90 -6.23 -12.20
CA LEU A 108 -14.28 -6.41 -11.70
C LEU A 108 -15.33 -6.01 -12.74
N THR A 109 -15.09 -4.90 -13.46
CA THR A 109 -15.99 -4.45 -14.53
C THR A 109 -16.03 -5.46 -15.68
N ALA A 110 -14.89 -6.04 -16.04
CA ALA A 110 -14.80 -7.08 -17.07
C ALA A 110 -15.53 -8.37 -16.64
N LEU A 111 -15.32 -8.83 -15.41
CA LEU A 111 -16.01 -10.00 -14.86
C LEU A 111 -17.53 -9.81 -14.79
N ALA A 112 -17.99 -8.64 -14.30
CA ALA A 112 -19.40 -8.33 -14.26
C ALA A 112 -20.03 -8.25 -15.66
N SER A 113 -19.31 -7.71 -16.66
CA SER A 113 -19.74 -7.68 -18.06
C SER A 113 -19.89 -9.07 -18.65
N ARG A 114 -18.98 -10.00 -18.32
CA ARG A 114 -19.06 -11.41 -18.72
C ARG A 114 -20.23 -12.13 -18.05
N ALA A 115 -20.42 -11.93 -16.75
CA ALA A 115 -21.51 -12.56 -15.99
C ALA A 115 -22.89 -12.13 -16.48
N LEU A 116 -23.05 -10.87 -16.88
CA LEU A 116 -24.31 -10.33 -17.41
C LEU A 116 -24.53 -10.65 -18.88
N GLY A 117 -23.54 -11.20 -19.58
CA GLY A 117 -23.59 -11.51 -21.02
C GLY A 117 -23.76 -10.28 -21.93
N ARG A 118 -23.72 -9.08 -21.38
CA ARG A 118 -23.86 -7.81 -22.13
C ARG A 118 -23.07 -6.69 -21.50
N ARG A 119 -22.57 -5.81 -22.35
CA ARG A 119 -21.95 -4.55 -21.92
C ARG A 119 -23.09 -3.53 -21.68
N THR A 120 -23.37 -3.24 -20.42
CA THR A 120 -24.34 -2.23 -20.05
C THR A 120 -23.63 -0.90 -19.84
N THR A 121 -24.18 0.19 -20.37
CA THR A 121 -23.62 1.56 -20.16
C THR A 121 -23.43 1.87 -18.70
N MET A 122 -24.36 1.49 -17.84
CA MET A 122 -24.25 1.67 -16.39
C MET A 122 -23.01 1.01 -15.80
N LEU A 123 -22.71 -0.23 -16.19
CA LEU A 123 -21.56 -0.97 -15.69
C LEU A 123 -20.25 -0.33 -16.14
N PHE A 124 -20.20 0.11 -17.40
CA PHE A 124 -19.04 0.84 -17.93
C PHE A 124 -18.85 2.17 -17.19
N THR A 125 -19.91 2.94 -16.98
CA THR A 125 -19.85 4.22 -16.24
C THR A 125 -19.38 4.01 -14.80
N LEU A 126 -19.89 2.99 -14.08
CA LEU A 126 -19.42 2.66 -12.73
C LEU A 126 -17.93 2.26 -12.70
N GLY A 127 -17.50 1.47 -13.70
CA GLY A 127 -16.08 1.12 -13.84
C GLY A 127 -15.19 2.34 -14.10
N MET A 128 -15.64 3.27 -14.94
CA MET A 128 -14.94 4.54 -15.21
C MET A 128 -14.87 5.43 -13.97
N ILE A 129 -15.96 5.57 -13.23
CA ILE A 129 -15.97 6.33 -11.96
C ILE A 129 -15.00 5.70 -10.97
N GLY A 130 -15.07 4.37 -10.78
CA GLY A 130 -14.16 3.68 -9.88
C GLY A 130 -12.69 3.83 -10.26
N ALA A 131 -12.37 3.75 -11.57
CA ALA A 131 -11.01 3.99 -12.04
C ALA A 131 -10.58 5.45 -11.81
N ALA A 132 -11.45 6.43 -12.07
CA ALA A 132 -11.16 7.84 -11.82
C ALA A 132 -10.90 8.12 -10.33
N MET A 133 -11.70 7.51 -9.43
CA MET A 133 -11.48 7.62 -7.98
C MET A 133 -10.15 7.00 -7.56
N PHE A 134 -9.78 5.86 -8.13
CA PHE A 134 -8.49 5.23 -7.86
C PHE A 134 -7.31 6.10 -8.30
N TYR A 135 -7.39 6.72 -9.47
CA TYR A 135 -6.36 7.67 -9.92
C TYR A 135 -6.30 8.92 -9.03
N GLY A 136 -7.45 9.43 -8.60
CA GLY A 136 -7.49 10.54 -7.64
C GLY A 136 -6.82 10.21 -6.32
N ASP A 137 -7.10 9.04 -5.78
CA ASP A 137 -6.47 8.54 -4.55
C ASP A 137 -4.94 8.39 -4.69
N SER A 138 -4.47 7.91 -5.83
CA SER A 138 -3.04 7.75 -6.12
C SER A 138 -2.25 9.08 -6.08
N VAL A 139 -2.91 10.22 -6.21
CA VAL A 139 -2.31 11.55 -6.09
C VAL A 139 -2.47 12.11 -4.67
N ILE A 140 -3.66 11.94 -4.10
CA ILE A 140 -4.03 12.52 -2.80
C ILE A 140 -3.29 11.83 -1.65
N THR A 141 -3.24 10.51 -1.65
CA THR A 141 -2.65 9.71 -0.56
C THR A 141 -1.18 10.03 -0.31
N PRO A 142 -0.27 10.06 -1.31
CA PRO A 142 1.11 10.47 -1.09
C PRO A 142 1.24 11.91 -0.61
N ALA A 143 0.40 12.82 -1.13
CA ALA A 143 0.43 14.23 -0.76
C ALA A 143 0.08 14.42 0.73
N ILE A 144 -0.99 13.79 1.21
CA ILE A 144 -1.40 13.83 2.62
C ILE A 144 -0.35 13.18 3.51
N SER A 145 0.19 12.03 3.12
CA SER A 145 1.19 11.30 3.91
C SER A 145 2.47 12.11 4.10
N VAL A 146 2.97 12.74 3.03
CA VAL A 146 4.16 13.61 3.11
C VAL A 146 3.88 14.85 3.93
N LEU A 147 2.74 15.53 3.69
CA LEU A 147 2.36 16.72 4.43
C LEU A 147 2.26 16.43 5.94
N SER A 148 1.57 15.36 6.32
CA SER A 148 1.42 14.96 7.73
C SER A 148 2.74 14.59 8.39
N ALA A 149 3.68 13.99 7.64
CA ALA A 149 5.02 13.69 8.14
C ALA A 149 5.82 14.99 8.41
N VAL A 150 5.74 15.96 7.52
CA VAL A 150 6.42 17.25 7.67
C VAL A 150 5.79 18.10 8.77
N GLU A 151 4.45 18.10 8.91
CA GLU A 151 3.74 18.71 10.04
C GLU A 151 4.15 18.06 11.38
N GLY A 152 4.37 16.74 11.41
CA GLY A 152 4.90 16.05 12.58
C GLY A 152 6.31 16.52 12.96
N LEU A 153 7.16 16.82 11.95
CA LEU A 153 8.49 17.35 12.18
C LEU A 153 8.46 18.80 12.72
N GLU A 154 7.49 19.61 12.30
CA GLU A 154 7.25 20.96 12.83
C GLU A 154 7.03 20.95 14.35
N LEU A 155 6.32 19.95 14.89
CA LEU A 155 6.11 19.81 16.32
C LEU A 155 7.45 19.65 17.09
N ALA A 156 8.44 19.02 16.48
CA ALA A 156 9.78 18.85 17.07
C ALA A 156 10.67 20.08 16.84
N VAL A 157 10.49 20.78 15.72
CA VAL A 157 11.29 21.93 15.29
C VAL A 157 10.36 23.05 14.81
N PRO A 158 9.84 23.90 15.71
CA PRO A 158 8.88 24.96 15.37
C PRO A 158 9.37 25.96 14.30
N ALA A 159 10.68 26.10 14.13
CA ALA A 159 11.26 26.93 13.08
C ALA A 159 10.90 26.48 11.63
N LEU A 160 10.41 25.26 11.47
CA LEU A 160 10.01 24.72 10.18
C LEU A 160 8.58 25.07 9.75
N GLU A 161 7.79 25.75 10.58
CA GLU A 161 6.40 26.13 10.27
C GLU A 161 6.23 26.73 8.87
N HIS A 162 7.07 27.70 8.53
CA HIS A 162 7.03 28.35 7.20
C HIS A 162 7.60 27.48 6.06
N ALA A 163 8.32 26.41 6.40
CA ALA A 163 8.94 25.49 5.42
C ALA A 163 8.09 24.22 5.16
N VAL A 164 7.02 23.98 5.91
CA VAL A 164 6.19 22.77 5.77
C VAL A 164 5.72 22.55 4.34
N LEU A 165 5.10 23.56 3.74
CA LEU A 165 4.58 23.43 2.38
C LEU A 165 5.69 23.28 1.31
N PRO A 166 6.72 24.16 1.25
CA PRO A 166 7.78 24.00 0.27
C PRO A 166 8.58 22.72 0.44
N LEU A 167 8.82 22.27 1.68
CA LEU A 167 9.51 21.02 1.95
C LEU A 167 8.67 19.81 1.49
N SER A 168 7.37 19.81 1.75
CA SER A 168 6.45 18.77 1.28
C SER A 168 6.43 18.68 -0.24
N VAL A 169 6.36 19.79 -0.93
CA VAL A 169 6.40 19.85 -2.40
C VAL A 169 7.73 19.31 -2.92
N PHE A 170 8.84 19.71 -2.31
CA PHE A 170 10.17 19.22 -2.71
C PHE A 170 10.30 17.70 -2.54
N ILE A 171 9.83 17.15 -1.41
CA ILE A 171 9.82 15.70 -1.15
C ILE A 171 8.96 14.97 -2.18
N LEU A 172 7.76 15.50 -2.49
CA LEU A 172 6.87 14.90 -3.49
C LEU A 172 7.48 14.88 -4.88
N ILE A 173 8.10 15.97 -5.31
CA ILE A 173 8.81 16.04 -6.59
C ILE A 173 9.93 14.99 -6.62
N GLY A 174 10.73 14.89 -5.57
CA GLY A 174 11.78 13.87 -5.43
C GLY A 174 11.23 12.45 -5.50
N LEU A 175 10.13 12.18 -4.78
CA LEU A 175 9.47 10.87 -4.76
C LEU A 175 9.00 10.46 -6.16
N PHE A 176 8.25 11.33 -6.85
CA PHE A 176 7.76 11.04 -8.20
C PHE A 176 8.88 10.95 -9.24
N ALA A 177 9.94 11.74 -9.09
CA ALA A 177 11.10 11.64 -9.97
C ALA A 177 11.83 10.29 -9.83
N VAL A 178 11.96 9.77 -8.61
CA VAL A 178 12.53 8.44 -8.37
C VAL A 178 11.61 7.33 -8.85
N GLN A 179 10.30 7.46 -8.63
CA GLN A 179 9.30 6.49 -9.04
C GLN A 179 9.26 6.26 -10.56
N SER A 180 9.59 7.29 -11.35
CA SER A 180 9.68 7.19 -12.82
C SER A 180 10.71 6.16 -13.31
N ARG A 181 11.69 5.80 -12.46
CA ARG A 181 12.74 4.82 -12.75
C ARG A 181 12.38 3.36 -12.45
N GLY A 182 11.15 3.11 -12.08
CA GLY A 182 10.61 1.78 -11.80
C GLY A 182 10.24 1.59 -10.32
N THR A 183 8.97 1.32 -10.08
CA THR A 183 8.38 1.12 -8.74
C THR A 183 8.94 -0.11 -8.02
N ALA A 184 9.30 -1.18 -8.74
CA ALA A 184 9.80 -2.42 -8.15
C ALA A 184 11.10 -2.22 -7.35
N ARG A 185 12.03 -1.37 -7.83
CA ARG A 185 13.28 -1.09 -7.13
C ARG A 185 13.06 -0.26 -5.86
N VAL A 186 12.12 0.66 -5.89
CA VAL A 186 11.76 1.49 -4.73
C VAL A 186 11.05 0.65 -3.68
N ALA A 187 10.17 -0.27 -4.12
CA ALA A 187 9.41 -1.16 -3.24
C ALA A 187 10.29 -2.07 -2.37
N THR A 188 11.48 -2.44 -2.82
CA THR A 188 12.42 -3.26 -2.02
C THR A 188 12.88 -2.58 -0.74
N PHE A 189 12.88 -1.25 -0.70
CA PHE A 189 13.24 -0.49 0.50
C PHE A 189 12.06 -0.31 1.47
N PHE A 190 10.82 -0.40 0.99
CA PHE A 190 9.64 -0.19 1.83
C PHE A 190 9.50 -1.25 2.92
N GLY A 191 9.80 -2.52 2.62
CA GLY A 191 9.73 -3.60 3.59
C GLY A 191 10.57 -3.36 4.84
N PRO A 192 11.89 -3.19 4.71
CA PRO A 192 12.76 -2.89 5.85
C PRO A 192 12.36 -1.61 6.61
N VAL A 193 11.98 -0.54 5.89
CA VAL A 193 11.55 0.72 6.50
C VAL A 193 10.29 0.49 7.35
N MET A 194 9.31 -0.27 6.84
CA MET A 194 8.08 -0.56 7.59
C MET A 194 8.32 -1.47 8.80
N VAL A 195 9.26 -2.40 8.72
CA VAL A 195 9.66 -3.19 9.90
C VAL A 195 10.24 -2.29 10.99
N VAL A 196 11.17 -1.39 10.64
CA VAL A 196 11.73 -0.43 11.59
C VAL A 196 10.63 0.48 12.17
N TRP A 197 9.72 0.96 11.33
CA TRP A 197 8.59 1.78 11.72
C TRP A 197 7.70 1.09 12.77
N PHE A 198 7.27 -0.14 12.52
CA PHE A 198 6.44 -0.89 13.45
C PHE A 198 7.17 -1.22 14.77
N LEU A 199 8.45 -1.55 14.70
CA LEU A 199 9.26 -1.78 15.90
C LEU A 199 9.39 -0.49 16.73
N THR A 200 9.53 0.66 16.07
CA THR A 200 9.60 1.96 16.76
C THR A 200 8.27 2.29 17.44
N ILE A 201 7.13 2.14 16.73
CA ILE A 201 5.80 2.39 17.33
C ILE A 201 5.56 1.43 18.51
N ALA A 202 5.87 0.14 18.34
CA ALA A 202 5.71 -0.84 19.40
C ALA A 202 6.60 -0.50 20.61
N GLY A 203 7.86 -0.13 20.38
CA GLY A 203 8.79 0.24 21.44
C GLY A 203 8.38 1.50 22.22
N VAL A 204 7.84 2.48 21.53
CA VAL A 204 7.34 3.73 22.17
C VAL A 204 6.00 3.50 22.87
N GLY A 205 5.12 2.66 22.31
CA GLY A 205 3.79 2.40 22.89
C GLY A 205 3.81 1.43 24.08
N MET A 206 4.74 0.49 24.14
CA MET A 206 4.78 -0.56 25.16
C MET A 206 4.86 -0.04 26.61
N PRO A 207 5.69 0.97 26.96
CA PRO A 207 5.71 1.53 28.31
C PRO A 207 4.34 2.10 28.76
N HIS A 208 3.64 2.77 27.84
CA HIS A 208 2.34 3.39 28.15
C HIS A 208 1.23 2.35 28.38
N LEU A 209 1.28 1.19 27.69
CA LEU A 209 0.36 0.09 27.94
C LEU A 209 0.56 -0.53 29.32
N HIS A 210 1.79 -0.52 29.85
CA HIS A 210 2.07 -1.09 31.17
C HIS A 210 1.60 -0.16 32.30
N ASP A 211 1.73 1.15 32.13
CA ASP A 211 1.37 2.13 33.15
C ASP A 211 -0.16 2.31 33.29
N ASP A 212 -0.92 2.16 32.20
CA ASP A 212 -2.37 2.36 32.17
C ASP A 212 -3.20 1.07 32.24
N ALA A 213 -2.59 -0.11 32.14
CA ALA A 213 -3.30 -1.40 32.17
C ALA A 213 -3.97 -1.73 33.53
N TRP A 214 -3.73 -0.92 34.57
CA TRP A 214 -4.24 -1.16 35.94
C TRP A 214 -5.11 0.00 36.48
N ARG A 215 -5.45 0.98 35.65
CA ARG A 215 -6.39 2.06 35.98
C ARG A 215 -7.74 1.81 35.29
#